data_04830b073aeb46adaa2ca8b4567e94db
#
_entry.id   04830b073aeb46adaa2ca8b4567e94db
#
_cell.length_a   1.000
_cell.length_b   1.000
_cell.length_c   1.000
_cell.angle_alpha   90.00
_cell.angle_beta   90.00
_cell.angle_gamma   90.00
#
_symmetry.space_group_name_H-M   'P 1'
#
loop_
_entity.id
_entity.type
_entity.pdbx_description
1 polymer ?
#
loop_
_entity_poly.entity_id
_entity_poly.type
_entity_poly.pdbx_seq_one_letter_code
_entity_poly.pdbx_strand_id
1 'polypeptide(L)'
;MVTINSGNVGGDVYGNDVDAAFSPVSNNTVILSGGSVGGDILGGANNGAVTDNNVSISGFGSVLGSVYGGYGAAEGTVNGNDVSIFDSGSVTGNVLGGYSRSVNSHVIGNTVTISGGTVRDIYGGQSGKGNALNNSVTLDGAASQANVIYGGRVEQGTARENAVVMKNGSVTLGIFGGIATADGGQAQDNHVTMSGGAVGEHLIGGYVQNGSGAATGNS
;
A
#
# COMPACT_ATOMS: atom_id res chain seq x y z
N MET A 1 16.39 -7.79 9.90
CA MET A 1 15.17 -8.65 9.97
C MET A 1 14.60 -8.62 11.38
N VAL A 2 13.29 -8.40 11.50
CA VAL A 2 12.52 -8.48 12.76
C VAL A 2 11.50 -9.60 12.61
N THR A 3 11.39 -10.49 13.62
CA THR A 3 10.43 -11.60 13.59
C THR A 3 9.66 -11.65 14.91
N ILE A 4 8.33 -11.68 14.83
CA ILE A 4 7.41 -11.78 15.96
C ILE A 4 6.52 -13.01 15.72
N ASN A 5 6.74 -14.06 16.51
CA ASN A 5 5.97 -15.31 16.40
C ASN A 5 4.83 -15.38 17.41
N SER A 6 4.93 -14.60 18.50
CA SER A 6 3.92 -14.54 19.57
C SER A 6 4.20 -13.34 20.49
N GLY A 7 3.26 -13.04 21.38
CA GLY A 7 3.37 -11.93 22.32
C GLY A 7 2.87 -10.61 21.76
N ASN A 8 3.06 -9.52 22.51
CA ASN A 8 2.52 -8.22 22.17
C ASN A 8 3.60 -7.16 22.17
N VAL A 9 3.64 -6.36 21.12
CA VAL A 9 4.41 -5.11 21.02
C VAL A 9 3.41 -3.96 21.17
N GLY A 10 3.55 -3.11 22.18
CA GLY A 10 2.60 -2.04 22.46
C GLY A 10 2.70 -0.83 21.52
N GLY A 11 3.85 -0.62 20.91
CA GLY A 11 4.14 0.47 19.97
C GLY A 11 4.36 0.00 18.54
N ASP A 12 5.14 0.76 17.79
CA ASP A 12 5.48 0.50 16.39
C ASP A 12 6.60 -0.53 16.24
N VAL A 13 6.64 -1.16 15.07
CA VAL A 13 7.70 -2.09 14.66
C VAL A 13 8.36 -1.60 13.37
N TYR A 14 9.67 -1.44 13.40
CA TYR A 14 10.47 -1.00 12.27
C TYR A 14 11.43 -2.12 11.83
N GLY A 15 11.45 -2.44 10.54
CA GLY A 15 12.52 -3.25 9.96
C GLY A 15 13.86 -2.51 10.02
N ASN A 16 13.84 -1.24 9.67
CA ASN A 16 14.88 -0.25 9.93
C ASN A 16 14.26 1.15 9.92
N ASP A 17 14.75 2.01 10.80
CA ASP A 17 14.40 3.42 10.89
C ASP A 17 15.67 4.26 10.98
N VAL A 18 15.83 5.23 10.09
CA VAL A 18 17.03 6.08 10.03
C VAL A 18 16.63 7.54 9.93
N ASP A 19 16.83 8.28 10.99
CA ASP A 19 16.59 9.74 11.03
C ASP A 19 17.62 10.57 10.23
N ALA A 20 18.74 9.94 9.82
CA ALA A 20 19.77 10.64 9.08
C ALA A 20 19.30 10.98 7.67
N ALA A 21 19.26 12.25 7.34
CA ALA A 21 18.95 12.73 6.00
C ALA A 21 19.83 12.02 4.95
N PHE A 22 19.17 11.49 3.90
CA PHE A 22 19.80 10.88 2.72
C PHE A 22 20.48 9.52 2.86
N SER A 23 20.42 8.84 4.01
CA SER A 23 20.87 7.45 4.10
C SER A 23 19.77 6.50 3.60
N PRO A 24 20.00 5.68 2.58
CA PRO A 24 18.97 4.77 2.08
C PRO A 24 18.62 3.68 3.12
N VAL A 25 17.35 3.32 3.19
CA VAL A 25 16.85 2.17 3.96
C VAL A 25 16.37 1.10 3.01
N SER A 26 17.03 -0.05 2.99
CA SER A 26 16.74 -1.10 2.03
C SER A 26 16.90 -2.52 2.57
N ASN A 27 16.21 -3.47 1.91
CA ASN A 27 16.36 -4.90 2.14
C ASN A 27 16.04 -5.35 3.58
N ASN A 28 15.13 -4.64 4.25
CA ASN A 28 14.70 -5.01 5.58
C ASN A 28 13.47 -5.91 5.52
N THR A 29 13.36 -6.82 6.47
CA THR A 29 12.23 -7.75 6.56
C THR A 29 11.61 -7.70 7.95
N VAL A 30 10.28 -7.57 8.00
CA VAL A 30 9.47 -7.72 9.21
C VAL A 30 8.50 -8.88 9.00
N ILE A 31 8.51 -9.84 9.92
CA ILE A 31 7.62 -11.00 9.90
C ILE A 31 6.79 -11.01 11.19
N LEU A 32 5.47 -11.02 11.05
CA LEU A 32 4.53 -11.23 12.14
C LEU A 32 3.71 -12.50 11.83
N SER A 33 4.05 -13.61 12.46
CA SER A 33 3.36 -14.90 12.27
C SER A 33 2.36 -15.24 13.39
N GLY A 34 2.33 -14.41 14.43
CA GLY A 34 1.39 -14.51 15.55
C GLY A 34 1.67 -13.39 16.56
N GLY A 35 0.75 -13.21 17.51
CA GLY A 35 0.80 -12.11 18.46
C GLY A 35 0.23 -10.80 17.91
N SER A 36 0.50 -9.67 18.58
CA SER A 36 -0.06 -8.38 18.17
C SER A 36 0.94 -7.23 18.21
N VAL A 37 0.72 -6.25 17.33
CA VAL A 37 1.38 -4.95 17.30
C VAL A 37 0.33 -3.86 17.53
N GLY A 38 0.52 -3.05 18.57
CA GLY A 38 -0.41 -1.99 18.96
C GLY A 38 -0.30 -0.73 18.10
N GLY A 39 0.86 -0.49 17.53
CA GLY A 39 1.14 0.61 16.61
C GLY A 39 1.23 0.16 15.15
N ASP A 40 2.05 0.87 14.38
CA ASP A 40 2.29 0.60 12.96
C ASP A 40 3.42 -0.43 12.74
N ILE A 41 3.41 -1.09 11.59
CA ILE A 41 4.55 -1.85 11.08
C ILE A 41 5.12 -1.14 9.86
N LEU A 42 6.44 -0.86 9.88
CA LEU A 42 7.16 -0.25 8.78
C LEU A 42 8.32 -1.15 8.36
N GLY A 43 8.30 -1.67 7.14
CA GLY A 43 9.41 -2.44 6.57
C GLY A 43 10.69 -1.60 6.57
N GLY A 44 10.58 -0.37 6.11
CA GLY A 44 11.62 0.65 6.21
C GLY A 44 11.02 2.04 6.31
N ALA A 45 11.66 2.92 7.10
CA ALA A 45 11.28 4.33 7.22
C ALA A 45 12.50 5.23 7.12
N ASN A 46 12.38 6.34 6.36
CA ASN A 46 13.49 7.27 6.19
C ASN A 46 13.05 8.61 5.58
N ASN A 47 13.96 9.59 5.71
CA ASN A 47 13.94 10.87 4.99
C ASN A 47 14.61 10.81 3.59
N GLY A 48 15.20 9.68 3.20
CA GLY A 48 15.80 9.43 1.89
C GLY A 48 15.09 8.32 1.11
N ALA A 49 15.84 7.56 0.32
CA ALA A 49 15.29 6.43 -0.43
C ALA A 49 14.91 5.26 0.48
N VAL A 50 13.74 4.67 0.25
CA VAL A 50 13.23 3.49 0.98
C VAL A 50 12.90 2.42 -0.05
N THR A 51 13.74 1.37 -0.11
CA THR A 51 13.67 0.41 -1.22
C THR A 51 13.72 -1.04 -0.77
N ASP A 52 13.00 -1.90 -1.50
CA ASP A 52 13.13 -3.35 -1.40
C ASP A 52 12.92 -3.92 0.02
N ASN A 53 12.05 -3.27 0.82
CA ASN A 53 11.70 -3.76 2.14
C ASN A 53 10.47 -4.67 2.06
N ASN A 54 10.40 -5.65 2.95
CA ASN A 54 9.36 -6.67 2.97
C ASN A 54 8.66 -6.72 4.33
N VAL A 55 7.32 -6.72 4.33
CA VAL A 55 6.49 -7.00 5.52
C VAL A 55 5.59 -8.18 5.25
N SER A 56 5.68 -9.21 6.09
CA SER A 56 4.85 -10.41 6.00
C SER A 56 4.03 -10.60 7.27
N ILE A 57 2.71 -10.70 7.14
CA ILE A 57 1.78 -10.95 8.25
C ILE A 57 1.02 -12.24 7.93
N SER A 58 1.08 -13.20 8.84
CA SER A 58 0.46 -14.51 8.63
C SER A 58 -0.10 -15.10 9.92
N GLY A 59 -0.71 -16.26 9.82
CA GLY A 59 -1.31 -16.95 10.95
C GLY A 59 -2.38 -16.10 11.65
N PHE A 60 -2.21 -15.84 12.94
CA PHE A 60 -3.07 -14.96 13.74
C PHE A 60 -2.41 -13.62 14.08
N GLY A 61 -1.44 -13.20 13.28
CA GLY A 61 -0.79 -11.90 13.44
C GLY A 61 -1.78 -10.75 13.34
N SER A 62 -1.80 -9.83 14.32
CA SER A 62 -2.73 -8.70 14.37
C SER A 62 -2.00 -7.37 14.52
N VAL A 63 -2.36 -6.39 13.70
CA VAL A 63 -1.84 -5.02 13.75
C VAL A 63 -2.99 -4.05 13.98
N LEU A 64 -2.95 -3.26 15.06
CA LEU A 64 -3.97 -2.25 15.35
C LEU A 64 -3.75 -0.96 14.56
N GLY A 65 -2.51 -0.64 14.25
CA GLY A 65 -2.14 0.46 13.37
C GLY A 65 -2.17 0.09 11.89
N SER A 66 -1.39 0.79 11.09
CA SER A 66 -1.22 0.60 9.66
C SER A 66 0.06 -0.20 9.34
N VAL A 67 0.14 -0.70 8.11
CA VAL A 67 1.30 -1.45 7.61
C VAL A 67 1.86 -0.75 6.38
N TYR A 68 3.14 -0.46 6.41
CA TYR A 68 3.89 0.15 5.31
C TYR A 68 5.04 -0.76 4.89
N GLY A 69 5.10 -1.13 3.63
CA GLY A 69 6.31 -1.74 3.06
C GLY A 69 7.47 -0.75 3.13
N GLY A 70 7.25 0.47 2.61
CA GLY A 70 8.17 1.59 2.72
C GLY A 70 7.47 2.90 3.06
N TYR A 71 8.08 3.69 3.96
CA TYR A 71 7.61 5.01 4.38
C TYR A 71 8.67 6.08 4.13
N GLY A 72 8.41 6.98 3.20
CA GLY A 72 9.25 8.13 2.89
C GLY A 72 8.72 9.41 3.55
N ALA A 73 9.46 9.97 4.50
CA ALA A 73 9.03 11.19 5.21
C ALA A 73 9.43 12.49 4.48
N ALA A 74 10.52 12.47 3.70
CA ALA A 74 11.05 13.62 2.97
C ALA A 74 11.38 13.28 1.51
N GLU A 75 12.32 14.00 0.89
CA GLU A 75 12.73 13.78 -0.50
C GLU A 75 13.43 12.43 -0.70
N GLY A 76 12.94 11.65 -1.64
CA GLY A 76 13.48 10.32 -1.95
C GLY A 76 12.44 9.46 -2.65
N THR A 77 12.87 8.34 -3.21
CA THR A 77 11.95 7.38 -3.82
C THR A 77 11.56 6.30 -2.82
N VAL A 78 10.30 5.91 -2.85
CA VAL A 78 9.80 4.71 -2.15
C VAL A 78 9.54 3.65 -3.21
N ASN A 79 10.41 2.66 -3.32
CA ASN A 79 10.42 1.78 -4.49
C ASN A 79 10.58 0.30 -4.11
N GLY A 80 9.87 -0.58 -4.82
CA GLY A 80 10.05 -2.02 -4.74
C GLY A 80 9.74 -2.65 -3.40
N ASN A 81 8.98 -1.96 -2.52
CA ASN A 81 8.62 -2.52 -1.22
C ASN A 81 7.42 -3.45 -1.34
N ASP A 82 7.41 -4.52 -0.56
CA ASP A 82 6.38 -5.55 -0.58
C ASP A 82 5.66 -5.68 0.77
N VAL A 83 4.34 -5.84 0.72
CA VAL A 83 3.52 -6.22 1.87
C VAL A 83 2.66 -7.42 1.52
N SER A 84 2.77 -8.46 2.30
CA SER A 84 2.01 -9.69 2.11
C SER A 84 1.24 -10.07 3.37
N ILE A 85 -0.07 -10.31 3.24
CA ILE A 85 -0.94 -10.75 4.33
C ILE A 85 -1.62 -12.06 3.92
N PHE A 86 -1.44 -13.09 4.74
CA PHE A 86 -1.95 -14.44 4.47
C PHE A 86 -2.81 -14.96 5.62
N ASP A 87 -3.48 -16.06 5.39
CA ASP A 87 -4.25 -16.83 6.37
C ASP A 87 -5.29 -15.96 7.10
N SER A 88 -5.13 -15.78 8.40
CA SER A 88 -6.01 -14.99 9.26
C SER A 88 -5.36 -13.70 9.76
N GLY A 89 -4.28 -13.25 9.13
CA GLY A 89 -3.62 -11.98 9.47
C GLY A 89 -4.60 -10.81 9.41
N SER A 90 -4.55 -9.88 10.36
CA SER A 90 -5.47 -8.75 10.39
C SER A 90 -4.76 -7.42 10.59
N VAL A 91 -5.23 -6.39 9.88
CA VAL A 91 -4.74 -5.01 10.01
C VAL A 91 -5.94 -4.08 10.17
N THR A 92 -6.08 -3.46 11.33
CA THR A 92 -7.18 -2.52 11.60
C THR A 92 -7.01 -1.19 10.86
N GLY A 93 -5.77 -0.77 10.66
CA GLY A 93 -5.40 0.39 9.86
C GLY A 93 -5.30 0.08 8.36
N ASN A 94 -4.59 0.93 7.65
CA ASN A 94 -4.38 0.80 6.20
C ASN A 94 -3.16 -0.07 5.87
N VAL A 95 -3.17 -0.65 4.68
CA VAL A 95 -2.02 -1.39 4.13
C VAL A 95 -1.49 -0.65 2.91
N LEU A 96 -0.22 -0.27 2.95
CA LEU A 96 0.44 0.49 1.91
C LEU A 96 1.73 -0.20 1.47
N GLY A 97 1.86 -0.54 0.19
CA GLY A 97 3.13 -1.03 -0.36
C GLY A 97 4.20 0.04 -0.21
N GLY A 98 3.90 1.26 -0.67
CA GLY A 98 4.74 2.43 -0.49
C GLY A 98 3.94 3.69 -0.15
N TYR A 99 4.52 4.55 0.68
CA TYR A 99 3.94 5.83 1.06
C TYR A 99 4.97 6.95 1.09
N SER A 100 4.63 8.11 0.53
CA SER A 100 5.42 9.34 0.69
C SER A 100 4.56 10.58 0.91
N ARG A 101 5.01 11.43 1.82
CA ARG A 101 4.41 12.76 2.06
C ARG A 101 5.03 13.87 1.22
N SER A 102 6.24 13.66 0.69
CA SER A 102 7.02 14.70 0.05
C SER A 102 6.47 15.12 -1.30
N VAL A 103 6.71 16.38 -1.65
CA VAL A 103 6.32 16.98 -2.95
C VAL A 103 7.12 16.44 -4.13
N ASN A 104 8.36 15.99 -3.90
CA ASN A 104 9.28 15.55 -4.95
C ASN A 104 9.58 14.04 -4.87
N SER A 105 8.86 13.31 -4.02
CA SER A 105 9.10 11.88 -3.83
C SER A 105 8.13 11.06 -4.67
N HIS A 106 8.67 10.09 -5.39
CA HIS A 106 7.90 9.15 -6.19
C HIS A 106 7.75 7.82 -5.45
N VAL A 107 6.56 7.23 -5.58
CA VAL A 107 6.21 5.91 -5.03
C VAL A 107 6.07 4.95 -6.20
N ILE A 108 7.04 4.03 -6.37
CA ILE A 108 7.22 3.28 -7.61
C ILE A 108 7.31 1.78 -7.35
N GLY A 109 6.60 0.97 -8.12
CA GLY A 109 6.80 -0.47 -8.19
C GLY A 109 6.59 -1.22 -6.87
N ASN A 110 5.82 -0.64 -5.93
CA ASN A 110 5.53 -1.31 -4.67
C ASN A 110 4.36 -2.29 -4.84
N THR A 111 4.36 -3.37 -4.06
CA THR A 111 3.36 -4.42 -4.16
C THR A 111 2.64 -4.67 -2.84
N VAL A 112 1.34 -5.01 -2.93
CA VAL A 112 0.55 -5.50 -1.81
C VAL A 112 -0.18 -6.76 -2.24
N THR A 113 -0.02 -7.84 -1.50
CA THR A 113 -0.74 -9.10 -1.74
C THR A 113 -1.53 -9.49 -0.49
N ILE A 114 -2.84 -9.63 -0.64
CA ILE A 114 -3.74 -10.10 0.40
C ILE A 114 -4.36 -11.42 -0.06
N SER A 115 -3.99 -12.50 0.60
CA SER A 115 -4.56 -13.84 0.32
C SER A 115 -5.32 -14.44 1.51
N GLY A 116 -5.62 -13.61 2.49
CA GLY A 116 -6.44 -13.94 3.68
C GLY A 116 -6.61 -12.73 4.59
N GLY A 117 -7.48 -12.86 5.58
CA GLY A 117 -7.65 -11.86 6.63
C GLY A 117 -8.44 -10.61 6.24
N THR A 118 -8.45 -9.66 7.17
CA THR A 118 -9.22 -8.42 7.05
C THR A 118 -8.30 -7.21 7.16
N VAL A 119 -8.46 -6.27 6.25
CA VAL A 119 -7.73 -4.99 6.25
C VAL A 119 -8.71 -3.83 6.03
N ARG A 120 -8.32 -2.61 6.38
CA ARG A 120 -9.18 -1.45 6.16
C ARG A 120 -9.11 -1.00 4.70
N ASP A 121 -8.12 -0.22 4.34
CA ASP A 121 -7.92 0.27 2.97
C ASP A 121 -6.56 -0.19 2.45
N ILE A 122 -6.48 -0.47 1.15
CA ILE A 122 -5.26 -0.96 0.52
C ILE A 122 -4.77 0.04 -0.52
N TYR A 123 -3.48 0.34 -0.48
CA TYR A 123 -2.80 1.18 -1.46
C TYR A 123 -1.55 0.45 -1.97
N GLY A 124 -1.46 0.21 -3.26
CA GLY A 124 -0.20 -0.24 -3.87
C GLY A 124 0.88 0.82 -3.65
N GLY A 125 0.57 2.07 -4.01
CA GLY A 125 1.39 3.23 -3.70
C GLY A 125 0.58 4.48 -3.44
N GLN A 126 1.00 5.28 -2.45
CA GLN A 126 0.37 6.58 -2.17
C GLN A 126 1.43 7.69 -2.08
N SER A 127 1.22 8.75 -2.85
CA SER A 127 2.04 9.97 -2.78
C SER A 127 1.17 11.21 -2.52
N GLY A 128 1.66 12.14 -1.71
CA GLY A 128 0.99 13.42 -1.51
C GLY A 128 1.05 14.27 -2.78
N LYS A 129 2.24 14.71 -3.17
CA LYS A 129 2.42 15.62 -4.31
C LYS A 129 3.38 15.10 -5.39
N GLY A 130 3.97 13.92 -5.19
CA GLY A 130 4.75 13.22 -6.21
C GLY A 130 3.88 12.25 -7.01
N ASN A 131 4.50 11.36 -7.76
CA ASN A 131 3.81 10.38 -8.57
C ASN A 131 3.68 9.02 -7.86
N ALA A 132 2.63 8.28 -8.20
CA ALA A 132 2.45 6.87 -7.84
C ALA A 132 2.46 6.05 -9.14
N LEU A 133 3.53 5.30 -9.39
CA LEU A 133 3.82 4.66 -10.67
C LEU A 133 4.02 3.15 -10.52
N ASN A 134 3.43 2.38 -11.42
CA ASN A 134 3.69 0.92 -11.51
C ASN A 134 3.47 0.15 -10.20
N ASN A 135 2.61 0.65 -9.31
CA ASN A 135 2.32 -0.06 -8.07
C ASN A 135 1.22 -1.11 -8.30
N SER A 136 1.24 -2.18 -7.53
CA SER A 136 0.33 -3.30 -7.73
C SER A 136 -0.35 -3.74 -6.44
N VAL A 137 -1.64 -4.09 -6.53
CA VAL A 137 -2.40 -4.74 -5.45
C VAL A 137 -3.03 -6.01 -5.98
N THR A 138 -2.86 -7.11 -5.26
CA THR A 138 -3.55 -8.38 -5.51
C THR A 138 -4.40 -8.78 -4.31
N LEU A 139 -5.71 -9.01 -4.54
CA LEU A 139 -6.63 -9.60 -3.58
C LEU A 139 -7.05 -10.99 -4.10
N ASP A 140 -6.64 -12.07 -3.42
CA ASP A 140 -6.82 -13.45 -3.92
C ASP A 140 -7.49 -14.41 -2.92
N GLY A 141 -7.62 -14.08 -1.66
CA GLY A 141 -8.22 -14.97 -0.66
C GLY A 141 -9.74 -14.87 -0.59
N ALA A 142 -10.46 -15.99 -0.56
CA ALA A 142 -11.92 -16.00 -0.40
C ALA A 142 -12.38 -15.32 0.92
N ALA A 143 -11.57 -15.39 1.97
CA ALA A 143 -11.82 -14.73 3.25
C ALA A 143 -11.25 -13.29 3.32
N SER A 144 -10.58 -12.81 2.26
CA SER A 144 -9.99 -11.48 2.25
C SER A 144 -11.06 -10.40 2.18
N GLN A 145 -10.94 -9.39 3.05
CA GLN A 145 -11.88 -8.26 3.11
C GLN A 145 -11.14 -6.93 3.16
N ALA A 146 -11.61 -5.95 2.38
CA ALA A 146 -11.13 -4.58 2.40
C ALA A 146 -12.29 -3.59 2.23
N ASN A 147 -12.12 -2.32 2.65
CA ASN A 147 -13.11 -1.28 2.33
C ASN A 147 -12.88 -0.72 0.93
N VAL A 148 -11.67 -0.24 0.65
CA VAL A 148 -11.30 0.34 -0.65
C VAL A 148 -9.92 -0.16 -1.07
N ILE A 149 -9.73 -0.34 -2.37
CA ILE A 149 -8.43 -0.66 -2.96
C ILE A 149 -8.04 0.42 -3.97
N TYR A 150 -6.82 0.91 -3.85
CA TYR A 150 -6.16 1.80 -4.81
C TYR A 150 -4.87 1.17 -5.31
N GLY A 151 -4.72 1.00 -6.61
CA GLY A 151 -3.44 0.64 -7.19
C GLY A 151 -2.42 1.75 -6.96
N GLY A 152 -2.78 2.98 -7.33
CA GLY A 152 -2.01 4.19 -7.03
C GLY A 152 -2.90 5.36 -6.63
N ARG A 153 -2.51 6.10 -5.57
CA ARG A 153 -3.22 7.31 -5.13
C ARG A 153 -2.27 8.49 -5.03
N VAL A 154 -2.68 9.62 -5.60
CA VAL A 154 -1.98 10.89 -5.44
C VAL A 154 -2.95 12.01 -5.04
N GLU A 155 -2.47 13.01 -4.31
CA GLU A 155 -3.21 14.26 -4.16
C GLU A 155 -3.00 15.12 -5.41
N GLN A 156 -1.74 15.49 -5.68
CA GLN A 156 -1.29 16.13 -6.92
C GLN A 156 -0.23 15.24 -7.57
N GLY A 157 -0.03 15.38 -8.87
CA GLY A 157 0.89 14.54 -9.64
C GLY A 157 0.15 13.47 -10.44
N THR A 158 0.84 12.40 -10.81
CA THR A 158 0.30 11.38 -11.70
C THR A 158 0.23 10.01 -11.03
N ALA A 159 -0.95 9.41 -10.97
CA ALA A 159 -1.13 7.98 -10.73
C ALA A 159 -1.12 7.27 -12.07
N ARG A 160 -0.04 6.52 -12.40
CA ARG A 160 0.12 5.92 -13.73
C ARG A 160 0.59 4.47 -13.67
N GLU A 161 0.06 3.69 -14.60
CA GLU A 161 0.46 2.29 -14.80
C GLU A 161 0.31 1.45 -13.52
N ASN A 162 -0.61 1.83 -12.62
CA ASN A 162 -0.87 1.05 -11.43
C ASN A 162 -1.91 -0.03 -11.73
N ALA A 163 -1.78 -1.16 -11.06
CA ALA A 163 -2.63 -2.32 -11.29
C ALA A 163 -3.34 -2.80 -10.03
N VAL A 164 -4.60 -3.19 -10.16
CA VAL A 164 -5.33 -3.94 -9.14
C VAL A 164 -5.86 -5.23 -9.77
N VAL A 165 -5.54 -6.36 -9.16
CA VAL A 165 -6.03 -7.68 -9.55
C VAL A 165 -6.86 -8.26 -8.40
N MET A 166 -8.16 -8.41 -8.63
CA MET A 166 -9.05 -9.10 -7.70
C MET A 166 -9.44 -10.46 -8.27
N LYS A 167 -8.99 -11.52 -7.64
CA LYS A 167 -9.34 -12.90 -8.02
C LYS A 167 -10.42 -13.46 -7.12
N ASN A 168 -10.48 -13.02 -5.85
CA ASN A 168 -11.45 -13.49 -4.88
C ASN A 168 -11.57 -12.48 -3.72
N GLY A 169 -12.46 -12.72 -2.73
CA GLY A 169 -12.65 -11.86 -1.56
C GLY A 169 -13.77 -10.83 -1.73
N SER A 170 -13.79 -9.82 -0.87
CA SER A 170 -14.79 -8.76 -0.90
C SER A 170 -14.20 -7.37 -0.65
N VAL A 171 -14.70 -6.38 -1.40
CA VAL A 171 -14.39 -4.96 -1.23
C VAL A 171 -15.70 -4.21 -1.03
N THR A 172 -15.84 -3.51 0.10
CA THR A 172 -17.11 -2.91 0.51
C THR A 172 -17.52 -1.72 -0.35
N LEU A 173 -16.58 -0.81 -0.65
CA LEU A 173 -16.86 0.43 -1.38
C LEU A 173 -16.39 0.33 -2.83
N GLY A 174 -15.09 0.29 -3.09
CA GLY A 174 -14.65 0.29 -4.47
C GLY A 174 -13.19 -0.04 -4.72
N ILE A 175 -12.90 -0.28 -5.99
CA ILE A 175 -11.56 -0.52 -6.52
C ILE A 175 -11.22 0.55 -7.55
N PHE A 176 -10.07 1.17 -7.39
CA PHE A 176 -9.52 2.19 -8.28
C PHE A 176 -8.12 1.78 -8.72
N GLY A 177 -7.90 1.65 -10.02
CA GLY A 177 -6.56 1.41 -10.56
C GLY A 177 -5.63 2.58 -10.23
N GLY A 178 -6.06 3.81 -10.51
CA GLY A 178 -5.37 5.03 -10.14
C GLY A 178 -6.31 6.16 -9.80
N ILE A 179 -5.97 6.98 -8.79
CA ILE A 179 -6.76 8.15 -8.40
C ILE A 179 -5.89 9.37 -8.14
N ALA A 180 -6.35 10.52 -8.65
CA ALA A 180 -5.84 11.83 -8.27
C ALA A 180 -6.96 12.65 -7.58
N THR A 181 -6.68 13.23 -6.41
CA THR A 181 -7.71 13.81 -5.54
C THR A 181 -7.70 15.34 -5.49
N ALA A 182 -6.68 16.01 -6.04
CA ALA A 182 -6.59 17.46 -6.08
C ALA A 182 -6.44 18.00 -7.50
N ASP A 183 -6.56 19.31 -7.65
CA ASP A 183 -6.50 20.01 -8.93
C ASP A 183 -5.15 19.79 -9.66
N GLY A 184 -5.22 19.56 -10.96
CA GLY A 184 -4.06 19.28 -11.83
C GLY A 184 -3.52 17.85 -11.73
N GLY A 185 -4.06 17.01 -10.84
CA GLY A 185 -3.65 15.61 -10.74
C GLY A 185 -4.14 14.77 -11.94
N GLN A 186 -3.44 13.69 -12.25
CA GLN A 186 -3.74 12.84 -13.41
C GLN A 186 -3.84 11.37 -13.02
N ALA A 187 -4.70 10.63 -13.73
CA ALA A 187 -4.81 9.17 -13.62
C ALA A 187 -4.66 8.58 -15.03
N GLN A 188 -3.55 7.89 -15.32
CA GLN A 188 -3.19 7.46 -16.66
C GLN A 188 -2.84 5.97 -16.69
N ASP A 189 -3.34 5.27 -17.71
CA ASP A 189 -2.93 3.90 -18.04
C ASP A 189 -3.03 2.91 -16.86
N ASN A 190 -3.93 3.16 -15.91
CA ASN A 190 -4.12 2.27 -14.77
C ASN A 190 -5.09 1.13 -15.12
N HIS A 191 -4.88 -0.04 -14.55
CA HIS A 191 -5.65 -1.24 -14.84
C HIS A 191 -6.34 -1.82 -13.60
N VAL A 192 -7.59 -2.25 -13.76
CA VAL A 192 -8.29 -3.07 -12.78
C VAL A 192 -8.77 -4.35 -13.46
N THR A 193 -8.33 -5.49 -12.95
CA THR A 193 -8.79 -6.80 -13.40
C THR A 193 -9.55 -7.49 -12.27
N MET A 194 -10.78 -7.90 -12.53
CA MET A 194 -11.60 -8.68 -11.61
C MET A 194 -11.98 -9.99 -12.27
N SER A 195 -11.56 -11.11 -11.71
CA SER A 195 -11.91 -12.45 -12.16
C SER A 195 -12.78 -13.23 -11.17
N GLY A 196 -12.99 -12.68 -9.99
CA GLY A 196 -13.85 -13.27 -8.95
C GLY A 196 -14.00 -12.33 -7.76
N GLY A 197 -14.82 -12.73 -6.78
CA GLY A 197 -15.10 -11.94 -5.58
C GLY A 197 -16.27 -10.96 -5.74
N ALA A 198 -16.40 -10.00 -4.81
CA ALA A 198 -17.48 -9.01 -4.80
C ALA A 198 -16.97 -7.60 -4.52
N VAL A 199 -17.50 -6.61 -5.23
CA VAL A 199 -17.26 -5.17 -5.02
C VAL A 199 -18.60 -4.48 -4.81
N GLY A 200 -18.74 -3.69 -3.73
CA GLY A 200 -20.01 -3.11 -3.33
C GLY A 200 -20.49 -1.97 -4.21
N GLU A 201 -19.61 -1.04 -4.60
CA GLU A 201 -20.05 0.19 -5.28
C GLU A 201 -19.32 0.45 -6.62
N HIS A 202 -17.99 0.57 -6.62
CA HIS A 202 -17.23 1.09 -7.75
C HIS A 202 -16.09 0.19 -8.22
N LEU A 203 -15.97 0.01 -9.55
CA LEU A 203 -14.84 -0.60 -10.21
C LEU A 203 -14.34 0.37 -11.29
N ILE A 204 -13.22 1.04 -11.07
CA ILE A 204 -12.75 2.17 -11.90
C ILE A 204 -11.27 2.02 -12.22
N GLY A 205 -10.91 2.03 -13.51
CA GLY A 205 -9.50 2.00 -13.93
C GLY A 205 -8.75 3.25 -13.49
N GLY A 206 -9.28 4.44 -13.76
CA GLY A 206 -8.66 5.70 -13.34
C GLY A 206 -9.68 6.79 -13.05
N TYR A 207 -9.44 7.57 -11.98
CA TYR A 207 -10.37 8.61 -11.52
C TYR A 207 -9.63 9.89 -11.12
N VAL A 208 -10.16 11.02 -11.54
CA VAL A 208 -9.74 12.35 -11.09
C VAL A 208 -10.92 13.00 -10.36
N GLN A 209 -10.75 13.23 -9.06
CA GLN A 209 -11.83 13.66 -8.19
C GLN A 209 -12.16 15.15 -8.33
N ASN A 210 -11.15 16.00 -8.46
CA ASN A 210 -11.34 17.45 -8.49
C ASN A 210 -10.46 18.10 -9.56
N GLY A 211 -10.98 19.15 -10.22
CA GLY A 211 -10.21 20.10 -11.01
C GLY A 211 -10.00 19.75 -12.47
N SER A 212 -8.97 20.33 -13.05
CA SER A 212 -8.62 20.29 -14.48
C SER A 212 -7.78 19.09 -14.90
N GLY A 213 -7.65 18.07 -14.04
CA GLY A 213 -6.86 16.87 -14.33
C GLY A 213 -7.48 15.97 -15.41
N ALA A 214 -6.72 15.00 -15.90
CA ALA A 214 -7.15 14.06 -16.92
C ALA A 214 -7.10 12.60 -16.43
N ALA A 215 -8.11 11.82 -16.77
CA ALA A 215 -8.13 10.36 -16.64
C ALA A 215 -8.09 9.74 -18.04
N THR A 216 -6.98 9.14 -18.44
CA THR A 216 -6.76 8.66 -19.82
C THR A 216 -6.14 7.25 -19.83
N GLY A 217 -6.47 6.45 -20.85
CA GLY A 217 -5.88 5.12 -21.07
C GLY A 217 -6.19 4.07 -19.99
N ASN A 218 -7.08 4.36 -19.05
CA ASN A 218 -7.40 3.48 -17.94
C ASN A 218 -8.40 2.36 -18.34
N SER A 219 -8.28 1.19 -17.70
CA SER A 219 -9.15 0.04 -17.96
C SER A 219 -9.47 -0.79 -16.72
#